data_f9ee23b614a78c5fe2dbeea47e2c80ee
#
_entry.id   f9ee23b614a78c5fe2dbeea47e2c80ee
#
_cell.length_a   1.000
_cell.length_b   1.000
_cell.length_c   1.000
_cell.angle_alpha   90.00
_cell.angle_beta   90.00
_cell.angle_gamma   90.00
#
_symmetry.space_group_name_H-M   'P 1'
#
loop_
_entity.id
_entity.type
_entity.pdbx_description
1 polymer ?
#
loop_
_entity_poly.entity_id
_entity_poly.type
_entity_poly.pdbx_seq_one_letter_code
_entity_poly.pdbx_strand_id
1 'polypeptide(L)'
;FYLRVCSLPPAMRKPVALGYLLARLTDTVADAEGVERSQRLENLEGIKQVIQGRPGSNCDGISAIAPLITHAGERELLQRTDELVAWYKAVDPANQSHLSEVILTIIHGQIWDTTFFPEGEITACDNGEVLLRYTYWVAGCVGEFWTKVGFTNLGAGFSSPDKAPAMLVQGRKLGQGLQ
;
A
#
# COMPACT_ATOMS: atom_id res chain seq x y z
N PHE A 1 9.12 -9.06 9.38
CA PHE A 1 8.32 -9.27 8.17
C PHE A 1 8.72 -10.56 7.42
N TYR A 2 10.00 -10.75 7.09
CA TYR A 2 10.50 -11.88 6.30
C TYR A 2 10.01 -13.25 6.81
N LEU A 3 10.16 -13.54 8.10
CA LEU A 3 9.70 -14.81 8.69
C LEU A 3 8.19 -15.04 8.54
N ARG A 4 7.39 -13.97 8.62
CA ARG A 4 5.93 -14.06 8.43
C ARG A 4 5.58 -14.39 6.97
N VAL A 5 6.29 -13.81 6.02
CA VAL A 5 6.10 -14.14 4.59
C VAL A 5 6.51 -15.60 4.31
N CYS A 6 7.60 -16.06 4.90
CA CYS A 6 8.06 -17.45 4.76
C CYS A 6 7.05 -18.49 5.30
N SER A 7 6.21 -18.12 6.28
CA SER A 7 5.15 -18.99 6.81
C SER A 7 3.93 -19.12 5.90
N LEU A 8 3.80 -18.24 4.89
CA LEU A 8 2.68 -18.29 3.94
C LEU A 8 2.83 -19.45 2.94
N PRO A 9 1.71 -19.95 2.37
CA PRO A 9 1.74 -20.83 1.23
C PRO A 9 2.61 -20.21 0.10
N PRO A 10 3.47 -20.99 -0.57
CA PRO A 10 4.41 -20.46 -1.56
C PRO A 10 3.80 -19.56 -2.63
N ALA A 11 2.59 -19.90 -3.11
CA ALA A 11 1.89 -19.12 -4.13
C ALA A 11 1.49 -17.70 -3.67
N MET A 12 1.29 -17.47 -2.36
CA MET A 12 0.94 -16.16 -1.80
C MET A 12 2.15 -15.29 -1.46
N ARG A 13 3.35 -15.89 -1.30
CA ARG A 13 4.53 -15.17 -0.77
C ARG A 13 4.90 -13.96 -1.60
N LYS A 14 5.00 -14.15 -2.93
CA LYS A 14 5.42 -13.08 -3.85
C LYS A 14 4.44 -11.90 -3.87
N PRO A 15 3.13 -12.08 -4.13
CA PRO A 15 2.20 -10.96 -4.17
C PRO A 15 2.05 -10.27 -2.80
N VAL A 16 2.08 -11.02 -1.69
CA VAL A 16 1.98 -10.42 -0.34
C VAL A 16 3.25 -9.64 0.01
N ALA A 17 4.44 -10.18 -0.30
CA ALA A 17 5.71 -9.45 -0.07
C ALA A 17 5.76 -8.14 -0.87
N LEU A 18 5.36 -8.21 -2.14
CA LEU A 18 5.35 -7.05 -3.02
C LEU A 18 4.33 -5.99 -2.55
N GLY A 19 3.12 -6.41 -2.18
CA GLY A 19 2.11 -5.51 -1.62
C GLY A 19 2.60 -4.80 -0.35
N TYR A 20 3.25 -5.53 0.55
CA TYR A 20 3.85 -4.94 1.74
C TYR A 20 4.97 -3.94 1.41
N LEU A 21 5.88 -4.28 0.50
CA LEU A 21 7.00 -3.39 0.17
C LEU A 21 6.51 -2.11 -0.54
N LEU A 22 5.53 -2.23 -1.43
CA LEU A 22 4.91 -1.07 -2.07
C LEU A 22 4.17 -0.18 -1.07
N ALA A 23 3.39 -0.77 -0.16
CA ALA A 23 2.73 -0.02 0.91
C ALA A 23 3.75 0.66 1.84
N ARG A 24 4.83 -0.05 2.24
CA ARG A 24 5.90 0.53 3.05
C ARG A 24 6.64 1.65 2.33
N LEU A 25 6.85 1.53 1.02
CA LEU A 25 7.43 2.60 0.21
C LEU A 25 6.58 3.87 0.29
N THR A 26 5.26 3.74 0.08
CA THR A 26 4.35 4.90 0.12
C THR A 26 4.22 5.48 1.52
N ASP A 27 4.17 4.66 2.59
CA ASP A 27 4.20 5.11 3.98
C ASP A 27 5.46 5.93 4.27
N THR A 28 6.63 5.39 3.92
CA THR A 28 7.91 6.09 4.15
C THR A 28 7.97 7.43 3.43
N VAL A 29 7.38 7.54 2.23
CA VAL A 29 7.30 8.81 1.50
C VAL A 29 6.30 9.77 2.17
N ALA A 30 5.13 9.29 2.58
CA ALA A 30 4.11 10.09 3.24
C ALA A 30 4.58 10.68 4.57
N ASP A 31 5.33 9.87 5.36
CA ASP A 31 5.78 10.18 6.72
C ASP A 31 7.20 10.74 6.77
N ALA A 32 7.83 11.05 5.62
CA ALA A 32 9.23 11.48 5.55
C ALA A 32 9.46 12.79 6.33
N GLU A 33 10.00 12.68 7.55
CA GLU A 33 10.38 13.84 8.35
C GLU A 33 11.46 14.67 7.65
N GLY A 34 11.33 15.99 7.69
CA GLY A 34 12.28 16.93 7.05
C GLY A 34 12.12 17.05 5.52
N VAL A 35 11.14 16.38 4.92
CA VAL A 35 10.73 16.57 3.52
C VAL A 35 9.50 17.46 3.48
N GLU A 36 9.56 18.52 2.66
CA GLU A 36 8.45 19.44 2.45
C GLU A 36 7.17 18.69 2.03
N ARG A 37 6.02 19.09 2.59
CA ARG A 37 4.71 18.48 2.30
C ARG A 37 4.39 18.41 0.81
N SER A 38 4.67 19.46 0.06
CA SER A 38 4.48 19.51 -1.39
C SER A 38 5.29 18.44 -2.11
N GLN A 39 6.53 18.20 -1.69
CA GLN A 39 7.40 17.18 -2.27
C GLN A 39 6.93 15.77 -1.90
N ARG A 40 6.45 15.54 -0.69
CA ARG A 40 5.83 14.25 -0.29
C ARG A 40 4.62 13.92 -1.17
N LEU A 41 3.72 14.91 -1.37
CA LEU A 41 2.54 14.75 -2.24
C LEU A 41 2.93 14.51 -3.71
N GLU A 42 3.91 15.22 -4.23
CA GLU A 42 4.43 15.02 -5.60
C GLU A 42 5.00 13.61 -5.78
N ASN A 43 5.79 13.12 -4.83
CA ASN A 43 6.34 11.77 -4.85
C ASN A 43 5.24 10.69 -4.78
N LEU A 44 4.22 10.87 -3.93
CA LEU A 44 3.07 9.95 -3.87
C LEU A 44 2.29 9.94 -5.20
N GLU A 45 2.08 11.09 -5.82
CA GLU A 45 1.42 11.17 -7.13
C GLU A 45 2.29 10.51 -8.23
N GLY A 46 3.63 10.64 -8.16
CA GLY A 46 4.56 9.94 -9.05
C GLY A 46 4.41 8.42 -8.96
N ILE A 47 4.42 7.86 -7.73
CA ILE A 47 4.18 6.42 -7.52
C ILE A 47 2.82 6.01 -8.09
N LYS A 48 1.78 6.78 -7.81
CA LYS A 48 0.42 6.51 -8.32
C LYS A 48 0.39 6.43 -9.84
N GLN A 49 1.04 7.35 -10.54
CA GLN A 49 1.11 7.35 -12.01
C GLN A 49 1.86 6.13 -12.54
N VAL A 50 2.95 5.72 -11.89
CA VAL A 50 3.70 4.50 -12.24
C VAL A 50 2.84 3.24 -12.05
N ILE A 51 2.12 3.12 -10.93
CA ILE A 51 1.20 2.00 -10.66
C ILE A 51 0.04 1.97 -11.67
N GLN A 52 -0.44 3.13 -12.11
CA GLN A 52 -1.46 3.26 -13.17
C GLN A 52 -0.92 2.95 -14.58
N GLY A 53 0.39 2.75 -14.72
CA GLY A 53 1.02 2.50 -16.03
C GLY A 53 1.00 3.71 -16.97
N ARG A 54 0.99 4.94 -16.45
CA ARG A 54 0.99 6.15 -17.30
C ARG A 54 2.32 6.27 -18.07
N PRO A 55 2.30 6.50 -19.38
CA PRO A 55 3.52 6.68 -20.14
C PRO A 55 4.36 7.86 -19.63
N GLY A 56 5.68 7.66 -19.51
CA GLY A 56 6.62 8.68 -19.05
C GLY A 56 6.63 8.94 -17.54
N SER A 57 5.80 8.25 -16.75
CA SER A 57 5.86 8.34 -15.29
C SER A 57 7.11 7.67 -14.74
N ASN A 58 7.70 8.27 -13.71
CA ASN A 58 8.86 7.76 -12.99
C ASN A 58 8.74 8.04 -11.49
N CYS A 59 9.70 7.53 -10.73
CA CYS A 59 9.83 7.72 -9.29
C CYS A 59 11.16 8.42 -8.91
N ASP A 60 11.73 9.22 -9.79
CA ASP A 60 13.07 9.82 -9.62
C ASP A 60 13.19 10.66 -8.34
N GLY A 61 12.11 11.36 -7.95
CA GLY A 61 12.08 12.17 -6.74
C GLY A 61 12.25 11.37 -5.43
N ILE A 62 11.95 10.07 -5.44
CA ILE A 62 11.99 9.23 -4.23
C ILE A 62 13.42 8.96 -3.79
N SER A 63 14.32 8.68 -4.73
CA SER A 63 15.73 8.45 -4.40
C SER A 63 16.42 9.71 -3.82
N ALA A 64 15.94 10.89 -4.19
CA ALA A 64 16.48 12.16 -3.68
C ALA A 64 16.17 12.38 -2.18
N ILE A 65 15.06 11.87 -1.66
CA ILE A 65 14.71 11.99 -0.24
C ILE A 65 15.29 10.86 0.62
N ALA A 66 15.80 9.77 0.02
CA ALA A 66 16.35 8.62 0.74
C ALA A 66 17.44 8.99 1.78
N PRO A 67 18.37 9.94 1.53
CA PRO A 67 19.35 10.35 2.54
C PRO A 67 18.76 10.96 3.82
N LEU A 68 17.52 11.47 3.77
CA LEU A 68 16.83 12.09 4.90
C LEU A 68 16.18 11.03 5.81
N ILE A 69 16.00 9.80 5.32
CA ILE A 69 15.34 8.72 6.06
C ILE A 69 16.32 8.10 7.05
N THR A 70 16.01 8.15 8.33
CA THR A 70 16.87 7.67 9.41
C THR A 70 16.90 6.14 9.49
N HIS A 71 15.76 5.47 9.27
CA HIS A 71 15.67 4.02 9.33
C HIS A 71 16.35 3.37 8.12
N ALA A 72 17.41 2.57 8.37
CA ALA A 72 18.26 2.01 7.32
C ALA A 72 17.52 1.16 6.29
N GLY A 73 16.55 0.33 6.73
CA GLY A 73 15.76 -0.53 5.83
C GLY A 73 14.80 0.26 4.93
N GLU A 74 14.22 1.34 5.45
CA GLU A 74 13.34 2.22 4.67
C GLU A 74 14.16 3.05 3.68
N ARG A 75 15.31 3.55 4.09
CA ARG A 75 16.25 4.23 3.19
C ARG A 75 16.67 3.33 2.02
N GLU A 76 17.05 2.07 2.31
CA GLU A 76 17.37 1.10 1.26
C GLU A 76 16.19 0.84 0.33
N LEU A 77 14.97 0.74 0.88
CA LEU A 77 13.76 0.56 0.08
C LEU A 77 13.55 1.71 -0.91
N LEU A 78 13.73 2.97 -0.46
CA LEU A 78 13.63 4.14 -1.34
C LEU A 78 14.71 4.13 -2.44
N GLN A 79 15.94 3.73 -2.10
CA GLN A 79 17.05 3.63 -3.08
C GLN A 79 16.80 2.54 -4.13
N ARG A 80 16.00 1.53 -3.81
CA ARG A 80 15.67 0.40 -4.70
C ARG A 80 14.26 0.48 -5.30
N THR A 81 13.70 1.67 -5.37
CA THR A 81 12.33 1.88 -5.90
C THR A 81 12.19 1.34 -7.33
N ASP A 82 13.20 1.53 -8.20
CA ASP A 82 13.17 1.02 -9.58
C ASP A 82 13.11 -0.50 -9.65
N GLU A 83 13.85 -1.20 -8.78
CA GLU A 83 13.78 -2.66 -8.68
C GLU A 83 12.39 -3.12 -8.22
N LEU A 84 11.80 -2.43 -7.26
CA LEU A 84 10.45 -2.72 -6.75
C LEU A 84 9.39 -2.51 -7.84
N VAL A 85 9.49 -1.43 -8.61
CA VAL A 85 8.63 -1.14 -9.76
C VAL A 85 8.81 -2.20 -10.87
N ALA A 86 10.04 -2.60 -11.16
CA ALA A 86 10.30 -3.68 -12.12
C ALA A 86 9.68 -5.00 -11.65
N TRP A 87 9.77 -5.31 -10.37
CA TRP A 87 9.14 -6.50 -9.77
C TRP A 87 7.61 -6.44 -9.86
N TYR A 88 7.00 -5.27 -9.58
CA TYR A 88 5.57 -5.04 -9.75
C TYR A 88 5.11 -5.26 -11.22
N LYS A 89 5.87 -4.77 -12.19
CA LYS A 89 5.56 -4.96 -13.62
C LYS A 89 5.70 -6.41 -14.10
N ALA A 90 6.52 -7.20 -13.42
CA ALA A 90 6.79 -8.61 -13.76
C ALA A 90 5.88 -9.62 -13.04
N VAL A 91 4.96 -9.17 -12.16
CA VAL A 91 4.01 -10.07 -11.51
C VAL A 91 2.88 -10.43 -12.50
N ASP A 92 2.25 -11.59 -12.29
CA ASP A 92 1.14 -12.02 -13.14
C ASP A 92 -0.03 -11.03 -13.13
N PRO A 93 -0.81 -10.91 -14.22
CA PRO A 93 -1.84 -9.87 -14.37
C PRO A 93 -2.93 -9.88 -13.29
N ALA A 94 -3.30 -11.07 -12.77
CA ALA A 94 -4.34 -11.15 -11.74
C ALA A 94 -3.86 -10.56 -10.41
N ASN A 95 -2.66 -10.93 -9.97
CA ASN A 95 -2.04 -10.35 -8.77
C ASN A 95 -1.66 -8.88 -8.99
N GLN A 96 -1.24 -8.48 -10.20
CA GLN A 96 -0.95 -7.09 -10.51
C GLN A 96 -2.19 -6.20 -10.36
N SER A 97 -3.36 -6.67 -10.80
CA SER A 97 -4.63 -5.96 -10.61
C SER A 97 -4.95 -5.74 -9.12
N HIS A 98 -4.79 -6.77 -8.29
CA HIS A 98 -5.01 -6.65 -6.83
C HIS A 98 -4.01 -5.71 -6.16
N LEU A 99 -2.74 -5.76 -6.56
CA LEU A 99 -1.70 -4.86 -6.08
C LEU A 99 -1.99 -3.41 -6.48
N SER A 100 -2.36 -3.18 -7.74
CA SER A 100 -2.72 -1.85 -8.23
C SER A 100 -3.88 -1.26 -7.40
N GLU A 101 -4.95 -2.03 -7.22
CA GLU A 101 -6.12 -1.58 -6.48
C GLU A 101 -5.77 -1.19 -5.03
N VAL A 102 -5.07 -2.05 -4.29
CA VAL A 102 -4.74 -1.77 -2.89
C VAL A 102 -3.77 -0.60 -2.76
N ILE A 103 -2.72 -0.52 -3.58
CA ILE A 103 -1.72 0.55 -3.49
C ILE A 103 -2.31 1.91 -3.88
N LEU A 104 -3.14 1.96 -4.93
CA LEU A 104 -3.83 3.20 -5.31
C LEU A 104 -4.80 3.67 -4.22
N THR A 105 -5.46 2.74 -3.52
CA THR A 105 -6.35 3.06 -2.39
C THR A 105 -5.56 3.60 -1.20
N ILE A 106 -4.42 2.98 -0.86
CA ILE A 106 -3.53 3.45 0.22
C ILE A 106 -2.99 4.84 -0.10
N ILE A 107 -2.46 5.07 -1.31
CA ILE A 107 -1.96 6.38 -1.73
C ILE A 107 -3.06 7.44 -1.64
N HIS A 108 -4.29 7.11 -2.03
CA HIS A 108 -5.42 8.03 -1.87
C HIS A 108 -5.63 8.42 -0.40
N GLY A 109 -5.61 7.44 0.51
CA GLY A 109 -5.72 7.69 1.95
C GLY A 109 -4.56 8.53 2.49
N GLN A 110 -3.33 8.27 2.07
CA GLN A 110 -2.14 9.02 2.48
C GLN A 110 -2.13 10.47 1.97
N ILE A 111 -2.55 10.70 0.73
CA ILE A 111 -2.74 12.06 0.18
C ILE A 111 -3.83 12.79 0.96
N TRP A 112 -4.95 12.12 1.25
CA TRP A 112 -6.03 12.68 2.06
C TRP A 112 -5.53 13.03 3.47
N ASP A 113 -4.84 12.11 4.14
CA ASP A 113 -4.26 12.29 5.46
C ASP A 113 -3.33 13.51 5.50
N THR A 114 -2.35 13.54 4.60
CA THR A 114 -1.40 14.65 4.47
C THR A 114 -2.09 15.99 4.21
N THR A 115 -3.27 16.01 3.57
CA THR A 115 -4.01 17.24 3.26
C THR A 115 -5.02 17.64 4.32
N PHE A 116 -5.63 16.68 5.00
CA PHE A 116 -6.68 16.90 5.99
C PHE A 116 -6.12 17.26 7.37
N PHE A 117 -5.03 16.61 7.81
CA PHE A 117 -4.42 16.86 9.10
C PHE A 117 -3.27 17.86 8.95
N PRO A 118 -3.42 19.10 9.50
CA PRO A 118 -2.35 20.08 9.48
C PRO A 118 -1.20 19.67 10.40
N GLU A 119 0.04 19.93 9.98
CA GLU A 119 1.23 19.61 10.76
C GLU A 119 1.25 20.41 12.08
N GLY A 120 1.52 19.70 13.18
CA GLY A 120 1.63 20.33 14.51
C GLY A 120 0.31 20.65 15.20
N GLU A 121 -0.84 20.31 14.60
CA GLU A 121 -2.15 20.50 15.21
C GLU A 121 -2.81 19.15 15.52
N ILE A 122 -3.56 19.11 16.63
CA ILE A 122 -4.39 17.95 16.97
C ILE A 122 -5.75 18.16 16.34
N THR A 123 -6.05 17.40 15.30
CA THR A 123 -7.32 17.48 14.57
C THR A 123 -8.01 16.10 14.58
N ALA A 124 -9.33 16.09 14.75
CA ALA A 124 -10.13 14.87 14.67
C ALA A 124 -10.92 14.83 13.35
N CYS A 125 -11.31 13.63 12.93
CA CYS A 125 -12.28 13.49 11.85
C CYS A 125 -13.63 14.09 12.25
N ASP A 126 -14.32 14.73 11.31
CA ASP A 126 -15.59 15.43 11.56
C ASP A 126 -16.68 14.51 12.15
N ASN A 127 -16.67 13.25 11.77
CA ASN A 127 -17.63 12.25 12.23
C ASN A 127 -17.12 10.81 12.00
N GLY A 128 -17.86 9.82 12.52
CA GLY A 128 -17.53 8.40 12.39
C GLY A 128 -17.52 7.88 10.95
N GLU A 129 -18.28 8.46 10.03
CA GLU A 129 -18.27 8.04 8.62
C GLU A 129 -16.96 8.44 7.93
N VAL A 130 -16.45 9.64 8.20
CA VAL A 130 -15.16 10.10 7.71
C VAL A 130 -14.05 9.21 8.27
N LEU A 131 -14.08 8.90 9.57
CA LEU A 131 -13.12 7.99 10.20
C LEU A 131 -13.16 6.58 9.57
N LEU A 132 -14.35 6.01 9.38
CA LEU A 132 -14.50 4.69 8.75
C LEU A 132 -14.00 4.67 7.31
N ARG A 133 -14.17 5.76 6.57
CA ARG A 133 -13.66 5.90 5.21
C ARG A 133 -12.13 6.00 5.19
N TYR A 134 -11.57 6.80 6.08
CA TYR A 134 -10.13 6.92 6.24
C TYR A 134 -9.49 5.57 6.60
N THR A 135 -9.99 4.90 7.65
CA THR A 135 -9.48 3.58 8.06
C THR A 135 -9.65 2.51 6.98
N TYR A 136 -10.66 2.65 6.09
CA TYR A 136 -10.77 1.80 4.91
C TYR A 136 -9.61 2.03 3.94
N TRP A 137 -9.30 3.30 3.60
CA TRP A 137 -8.25 3.61 2.64
C TRP A 137 -6.86 3.14 3.10
N VAL A 138 -6.54 3.29 4.39
CA VAL A 138 -5.19 2.99 4.90
C VAL A 138 -5.03 1.56 5.42
N ALA A 139 -6.12 0.84 5.74
CA ALA A 139 -6.04 -0.50 6.33
C ALA A 139 -7.13 -1.47 5.87
N GLY A 140 -8.40 -1.04 5.74
CA GLY A 140 -9.49 -1.93 5.34
C GLY A 140 -9.27 -2.55 3.95
N CYS A 141 -8.74 -1.78 3.00
CA CYS A 141 -8.39 -2.25 1.66
C CYS A 141 -7.31 -3.35 1.67
N VAL A 142 -6.41 -3.34 2.67
CA VAL A 142 -5.39 -4.38 2.84
C VAL A 142 -6.03 -5.73 3.21
N GLY A 143 -7.08 -5.73 4.05
CA GLY A 143 -7.83 -6.94 4.36
C GLY A 143 -8.58 -7.52 3.16
N GLU A 144 -9.11 -6.66 2.27
CA GLU A 144 -9.67 -7.09 0.99
C GLU A 144 -8.60 -7.65 0.06
N PHE A 145 -7.47 -6.97 -0.06
CA PHE A 145 -6.32 -7.44 -0.85
C PHE A 145 -5.87 -8.83 -0.43
N TRP A 146 -5.70 -9.06 0.88
CA TRP A 146 -5.35 -10.36 1.43
C TRP A 146 -6.33 -11.44 0.99
N THR A 147 -7.62 -11.17 1.08
CA THR A 147 -8.69 -12.10 0.69
C THR A 147 -8.64 -12.39 -0.81
N LYS A 148 -8.48 -11.35 -1.66
CA LYS A 148 -8.38 -11.50 -3.12
C LYS A 148 -7.17 -12.34 -3.51
N VAL A 149 -5.99 -12.05 -2.94
CA VAL A 149 -4.76 -12.82 -3.18
C VAL A 149 -4.91 -14.28 -2.74
N GLY A 150 -5.60 -14.53 -1.60
CA GLY A 150 -5.90 -15.88 -1.13
C GLY A 150 -6.71 -16.67 -2.15
N PHE A 151 -7.82 -16.13 -2.62
CA PHE A 151 -8.66 -16.80 -3.64
C PHE A 151 -7.94 -16.96 -4.99
N THR A 152 -7.21 -15.95 -5.44
CA THR A 152 -6.49 -15.99 -6.73
C THR A 152 -5.41 -17.07 -6.75
N ASN A 153 -4.66 -17.24 -5.64
CA ASN A 153 -3.48 -18.11 -5.64
C ASN A 153 -3.73 -19.51 -5.04
N LEU A 154 -4.76 -19.69 -4.24
CA LEU A 154 -5.07 -20.96 -3.56
C LEU A 154 -6.44 -21.52 -3.95
N GLY A 155 -7.32 -20.71 -4.55
CA GLY A 155 -8.66 -21.13 -4.94
C GLY A 155 -9.44 -21.79 -3.80
N ALA A 156 -9.99 -22.96 -4.05
CA ALA A 156 -10.73 -23.74 -3.04
C ALA A 156 -9.86 -24.16 -1.82
N GLY A 157 -8.52 -24.16 -1.96
CA GLY A 157 -7.61 -24.39 -0.84
C GLY A 157 -7.56 -23.24 0.16
N PHE A 158 -8.00 -22.02 -0.24
CA PHE A 158 -8.16 -20.88 0.66
C PHE A 158 -9.53 -20.90 1.33
N SER A 159 -10.59 -20.98 0.54
CA SER A 159 -11.97 -21.12 1.00
C SER A 159 -12.90 -21.48 -0.16
N SER A 160 -14.14 -21.88 0.14
CA SER A 160 -15.18 -22.09 -0.87
C SER A 160 -15.52 -20.76 -1.58
N PRO A 161 -15.62 -20.73 -2.93
CA PRO A 161 -15.84 -19.51 -3.69
C PRO A 161 -17.10 -18.72 -3.33
N ASP A 162 -18.17 -19.40 -2.90
CA ASP A 162 -19.41 -18.77 -2.44
C ASP A 162 -19.24 -17.91 -1.19
N LYS A 163 -18.18 -18.14 -0.40
CA LYS A 163 -17.84 -17.35 0.79
C LYS A 163 -17.06 -16.06 0.47
N ALA A 164 -16.58 -15.88 -0.77
CA ALA A 164 -15.74 -14.76 -1.13
C ALA A 164 -16.36 -13.39 -0.78
N PRO A 165 -17.66 -13.10 -1.07
CA PRO A 165 -18.26 -11.81 -0.72
C PRO A 165 -18.26 -11.54 0.80
N ALA A 166 -18.58 -12.53 1.61
CA ALA A 166 -18.60 -12.42 3.06
C ALA A 166 -17.18 -12.22 3.63
N MET A 167 -16.19 -12.95 3.10
CA MET A 167 -14.78 -12.84 3.52
C MET A 167 -14.16 -11.50 3.14
N LEU A 168 -14.52 -10.91 2.01
CA LEU A 168 -14.09 -9.56 1.65
C LEU A 168 -14.59 -8.53 2.67
N VAL A 169 -15.87 -8.61 3.05
CA VAL A 169 -16.44 -7.72 4.09
C VAL A 169 -15.73 -7.91 5.43
N GLN A 170 -15.46 -9.16 5.84
CA GLN A 170 -14.76 -9.46 7.08
C GLN A 170 -13.31 -8.98 7.04
N GLY A 171 -12.60 -9.19 5.93
CA GLY A 171 -11.23 -8.70 5.72
C GLY A 171 -11.16 -7.19 5.85
N ARG A 172 -12.08 -6.46 5.21
CA ARG A 172 -12.22 -5.01 5.34
C ARG A 172 -12.38 -4.58 6.79
N LYS A 173 -13.35 -5.17 7.50
CA LYS A 173 -13.62 -4.84 8.90
C LYS A 173 -12.44 -5.15 9.82
N LEU A 174 -11.74 -6.26 9.58
CA LEU A 174 -10.53 -6.61 10.33
C LEU A 174 -9.44 -5.55 10.12
N GLY A 175 -9.18 -5.15 8.86
CA GLY A 175 -8.22 -4.08 8.56
C GLY A 175 -8.58 -2.78 9.25
N GLN A 176 -9.83 -2.32 9.12
CA GLN A 176 -10.32 -1.09 9.76
C GLN A 176 -10.20 -1.14 11.30
N GLY A 177 -10.44 -2.30 11.91
CA GLY A 177 -10.37 -2.46 13.36
C GLY A 177 -8.94 -2.57 13.92
N LEU A 178 -7.94 -2.81 13.07
CA LEU A 178 -6.51 -2.86 13.45
C LEU A 178 -5.83 -1.49 13.32
N GLN A 179 -6.43 -0.54 12.61
CA GLN A 179 -5.96 0.85 12.47
C GLN A 179 -6.31 1.66 13.71
#